data_c456042b36b34b37ac8ce68a30610198
#
_entry.id   c456042b36b34b37ac8ce68a30610198
#
_cell.length_a   1.000
_cell.length_b   1.000
_cell.length_c   1.000
_cell.angle_alpha   90.00
_cell.angle_beta   90.00
_cell.angle_gamma   90.00
#
_symmetry.space_group_name_H-M   'P 1'
#
loop_
_entity.id
_entity.type
_entity.pdbx_description
1 polymer ?
#
loop_
_entity_poly.entity_id
_entity_poly.type
_entity_poly.pdbx_seq_one_letter_code
_entity_poly.pdbx_strand_id
1 'polypeptide(L)'
;MKKSLFKRLTSMAISTVLLSTSVLGCGSNSGSSADGDNAEYRQVYSEEIKTLNYLKTAETNEFGALANMVDTLVEYDKYGVVKPCLATEWSANEDNTVWTFKIREGVKWVTKDGDEYADVEAQDFVDSLKYVLNNKNESETADIAAGIIKNGEKFYSGEITDFNEVGVKAVDKYTLQYTLEKPAPYFLSMLTYVCFFPVNGKFLEEKGDEFGTDPENILYNGGYVFDTFEPQSSRVYVANDKYWDKDN
;
A
#
# COMPACT_ATOMS: atom_id res chain seq x y z
N MET A 1 -20.99 -66.93 -35.36
CA MET A 1 -21.56 -66.20 -34.21
C MET A 1 -20.60 -66.01 -33.00
N LYS A 2 -19.58 -66.82 -32.77
CA LYS A 2 -18.68 -66.72 -31.60
C LYS A 2 -17.61 -65.59 -31.65
N LYS A 3 -17.16 -65.12 -32.83
CA LYS A 3 -16.15 -64.08 -32.97
C LYS A 3 -16.66 -62.62 -32.71
N SER A 4 -17.97 -62.39 -32.85
CA SER A 4 -18.58 -61.08 -32.60
C SER A 4 -18.81 -60.79 -31.11
N LEU A 5 -19.05 -61.86 -30.34
CA LEU A 5 -19.26 -61.74 -28.89
C LEU A 5 -17.93 -61.43 -28.15
N PHE A 6 -16.84 -62.01 -28.60
CA PHE A 6 -15.50 -61.80 -28.00
C PHE A 6 -14.99 -60.34 -28.22
N LYS A 7 -15.26 -59.78 -29.41
CA LYS A 7 -14.91 -58.36 -29.68
C LYS A 7 -15.73 -57.36 -28.88
N ARG A 8 -17.00 -57.69 -28.58
CA ARG A 8 -17.86 -56.85 -27.74
C ARG A 8 -17.50 -56.90 -26.26
N LEU A 9 -17.05 -58.05 -25.77
CA LEU A 9 -16.58 -58.27 -24.40
C LEU A 9 -15.24 -57.58 -24.14
N THR A 10 -14.30 -57.61 -25.08
CA THR A 10 -13.02 -56.90 -24.97
C THR A 10 -13.17 -55.40 -25.04
N SER A 11 -14.11 -54.86 -25.87
CA SER A 11 -14.38 -53.46 -25.96
C SER A 11 -15.02 -52.90 -24.64
N MET A 12 -15.86 -53.72 -23.99
CA MET A 12 -16.52 -53.35 -22.75
C MET A 12 -15.56 -53.40 -21.54
N ALA A 13 -14.58 -54.34 -21.53
CA ALA A 13 -13.57 -54.41 -20.48
C ALA A 13 -12.55 -53.26 -20.54
N ILE A 14 -12.20 -52.77 -21.74
CA ILE A 14 -11.29 -51.63 -21.91
C ILE A 14 -11.97 -50.31 -21.53
N SER A 15 -13.28 -50.16 -21.79
CA SER A 15 -14.03 -48.96 -21.37
C SER A 15 -14.21 -48.87 -19.86
N THR A 16 -14.28 -50.01 -19.15
CA THR A 16 -14.45 -50.02 -17.69
C THR A 16 -13.14 -49.71 -16.95
N VAL A 17 -12.01 -50.03 -17.54
CA VAL A 17 -10.67 -49.72 -16.95
C VAL A 17 -10.31 -48.25 -17.14
N LEU A 18 -10.79 -47.59 -18.21
CA LEU A 18 -10.55 -46.18 -18.46
C LEU A 18 -11.47 -45.24 -17.62
N LEU A 19 -12.59 -45.74 -17.09
CA LEU A 19 -13.45 -44.95 -16.18
C LEU A 19 -13.02 -45.05 -14.70
N SER A 20 -12.20 -46.02 -14.33
CA SER A 20 -11.77 -46.18 -12.94
C SER A 20 -10.49 -45.44 -12.55
N THR A 21 -9.81 -44.81 -13.53
CA THR A 21 -8.61 -44.01 -13.27
C THR A 21 -8.88 -42.50 -13.15
N SER A 22 -10.10 -42.07 -13.41
CA SER A 22 -10.47 -40.65 -13.30
C SER A 22 -11.08 -40.22 -11.96
N VAL A 23 -11.15 -41.12 -10.98
CA VAL A 23 -11.75 -40.81 -9.65
C VAL A 23 -10.68 -40.75 -8.53
N LEU A 24 -9.41 -40.94 -8.86
CA LEU A 24 -8.31 -40.84 -7.88
C LEU A 24 -7.50 -39.54 -8.00
N GLY A 25 -8.06 -38.52 -8.60
CA GLY A 25 -7.48 -37.18 -8.69
C GLY A 25 -8.43 -36.12 -8.12
N CYS A 26 -8.34 -35.87 -6.85
CA CYS A 26 -8.66 -34.68 -6.09
C CYS A 26 -9.24 -35.04 -4.72
N GLY A 27 -8.38 -35.18 -3.78
CA GLY A 27 -8.79 -35.38 -2.40
C GLY A 27 -7.61 -35.46 -1.45
N SER A 28 -6.56 -34.70 -1.68
CA SER A 28 -5.72 -34.28 -0.56
C SER A 28 -6.41 -33.04 0.03
N ASN A 29 -7.40 -33.33 0.86
CA ASN A 29 -7.83 -32.44 1.89
C ASN A 29 -6.67 -32.37 2.91
N SER A 30 -5.64 -31.62 2.58
CA SER A 30 -4.74 -31.06 3.58
C SER A 30 -5.56 -30.08 4.35
N GLY A 31 -6.30 -30.58 5.33
CA GLY A 31 -6.69 -29.78 6.46
C GLY A 31 -5.38 -29.22 7.04
N SER A 32 -4.99 -28.02 6.64
CA SER A 32 -4.10 -27.25 7.44
C SER A 32 -4.85 -27.00 8.74
N SER A 33 -4.50 -27.76 9.78
CA SER A 33 -4.63 -27.27 11.13
C SER A 33 -3.90 -25.94 11.12
N ALA A 34 -4.66 -24.86 11.22
CA ALA A 34 -4.13 -23.56 11.56
C ALA A 34 -3.53 -23.71 12.96
N ASP A 35 -2.25 -24.05 13.01
CA ASP A 35 -1.40 -23.69 14.14
C ASP A 35 -1.32 -22.17 14.09
N GLY A 36 -1.88 -21.52 15.12
CA GLY A 36 -2.18 -20.09 15.11
C GLY A 36 -0.98 -19.13 15.10
N ASP A 37 0.25 -19.61 14.86
CA ASP A 37 1.46 -18.80 14.92
C ASP A 37 2.18 -18.60 13.55
N ASN A 38 1.74 -19.26 12.47
CA ASN A 38 2.39 -19.15 11.15
C ASN A 38 1.38 -19.26 10.00
N ALA A 39 0.37 -18.38 9.97
CA ALA A 39 -0.54 -18.31 8.83
C ALA A 39 0.21 -17.76 7.61
N GLU A 40 0.32 -18.55 6.54
CA GLU A 40 0.94 -18.14 5.28
C GLU A 40 -0.14 -17.98 4.20
N TYR A 41 -0.18 -16.83 3.55
CA TYR A 41 -1.00 -16.57 2.38
C TYR A 41 -0.12 -16.49 1.12
N ARG A 42 -0.43 -17.29 0.11
CA ARG A 42 0.30 -17.32 -1.15
C ARG A 42 -0.59 -16.88 -2.30
N GLN A 43 -0.10 -15.97 -3.11
CA GLN A 43 -0.76 -15.54 -4.34
C GLN A 43 0.23 -15.45 -5.50
N VAL A 44 -0.30 -15.53 -6.71
CA VAL A 44 0.48 -15.29 -7.93
C VAL A 44 0.30 -13.83 -8.33
N TYR A 45 1.38 -13.14 -8.61
CA TYR A 45 1.35 -11.80 -9.18
C TYR A 45 1.57 -11.84 -10.71
N SER A 46 0.96 -10.91 -11.43
CA SER A 46 1.00 -10.86 -12.90
C SER A 46 2.04 -9.88 -13.45
N GLU A 47 2.50 -8.96 -12.63
CA GLU A 47 3.38 -7.87 -13.05
C GLU A 47 4.47 -7.61 -12.02
N GLU A 48 5.65 -7.18 -12.50
CA GLU A 48 6.77 -6.83 -11.64
C GLU A 48 6.60 -5.44 -11.02
N ILE A 49 7.12 -5.27 -9.81
CA ILE A 49 7.32 -3.96 -9.19
C ILE A 49 8.59 -3.35 -9.79
N LYS A 50 8.45 -2.19 -10.39
CA LYS A 50 9.56 -1.45 -11.01
C LYS A 50 10.25 -0.53 -10.01
N THR A 51 9.48 -0.04 -9.04
CA THR A 51 9.97 0.85 -7.99
C THR A 51 9.15 0.69 -6.71
N LEU A 52 9.81 0.87 -5.57
CA LEU A 52 9.17 1.02 -4.27
C LEU A 52 9.01 2.50 -3.87
N ASN A 53 9.39 3.43 -4.76
CA ASN A 53 9.15 4.85 -4.55
C ASN A 53 7.67 5.17 -4.81
N TYR A 54 6.86 5.01 -3.77
CA TYR A 54 5.41 5.25 -3.81
C TYR A 54 5.04 6.72 -4.03
N LEU A 55 5.96 7.64 -3.81
CA LEU A 55 5.75 9.07 -4.08
C LEU A 55 5.90 9.41 -5.57
N LYS A 56 6.39 8.47 -6.38
CA LYS A 56 6.69 8.68 -7.79
C LYS A 56 5.77 7.89 -8.72
N THR A 57 5.43 6.65 -8.40
CA THR A 57 4.71 5.74 -9.29
C THR A 57 3.20 6.00 -9.37
N ALA A 58 2.58 5.62 -10.51
CA ALA A 58 1.14 5.51 -10.70
C ALA A 58 0.68 4.06 -11.00
N GLU A 59 1.56 3.07 -10.86
CA GLU A 59 1.28 1.68 -11.23
C GLU A 59 0.48 0.94 -10.14
N THR A 60 -0.65 0.35 -10.53
CA THR A 60 -1.59 -0.31 -9.61
C THR A 60 -0.99 -1.50 -8.84
N ASN A 61 -0.10 -2.28 -9.49
CA ASN A 61 0.58 -3.40 -8.85
C ASN A 61 1.54 -2.95 -7.74
N GLU A 62 2.15 -1.78 -7.89
CA GLU A 62 3.01 -1.15 -6.89
C GLU A 62 2.18 -0.63 -5.72
N PHE A 63 1.03 0.00 -5.99
CA PHE A 63 0.08 0.43 -4.95
C PHE A 63 -0.38 -0.73 -4.08
N GLY A 64 -0.74 -1.87 -4.69
CA GLY A 64 -1.17 -3.06 -3.96
C GLY A 64 -0.11 -3.63 -3.03
N ALA A 65 1.17 -3.52 -3.40
CA ALA A 65 2.28 -3.92 -2.55
C ALA A 65 2.49 -2.93 -1.39
N LEU A 66 2.54 -1.65 -1.73
CA LEU A 66 2.88 -0.56 -0.81
C LEU A 66 1.80 -0.29 0.23
N ALA A 67 0.52 -0.51 -0.11
CA ALA A 67 -0.60 -0.38 0.82
C ALA A 67 -0.56 -1.34 2.03
N ASN A 68 0.26 -2.39 1.96
CA ASN A 68 0.49 -3.28 3.09
C ASN A 68 1.66 -2.84 3.98
N MET A 69 2.48 -1.92 3.49
CA MET A 69 3.75 -1.53 4.10
C MET A 69 3.76 -0.10 4.65
N VAL A 70 2.91 0.76 4.08
CA VAL A 70 2.80 2.17 4.49
C VAL A 70 1.34 2.53 4.71
N ASP A 71 1.00 2.84 5.95
CA ASP A 71 -0.33 3.31 6.34
C ASP A 71 -0.55 4.76 5.94
N THR A 72 -1.81 5.13 5.77
CA THR A 72 -2.28 6.47 5.41
C THR A 72 -3.08 7.10 6.54
N LEU A 73 -3.54 8.36 6.36
CA LEU A 73 -4.38 9.02 7.36
C LEU A 73 -5.66 8.24 7.67
N VAL A 74 -6.28 7.71 6.63
CA VAL A 74 -7.55 6.98 6.69
C VAL A 74 -7.49 5.76 5.78
N GLU A 75 -8.29 4.76 6.06
CA GLU A 75 -8.40 3.54 5.26
C GLU A 75 -9.85 3.22 4.92
N TYR A 76 -10.09 2.27 4.05
CA TYR A 76 -11.41 1.72 3.79
C TYR A 76 -11.60 0.39 4.50
N ASP A 77 -12.73 0.24 5.18
CA ASP A 77 -13.14 -1.09 5.64
C ASP A 77 -13.65 -1.96 4.48
N LYS A 78 -13.92 -3.22 4.78
CA LYS A 78 -14.45 -4.19 3.79
C LYS A 78 -15.78 -3.81 3.13
N TYR A 79 -16.44 -2.77 3.60
CA TYR A 79 -17.69 -2.24 3.05
C TYR A 79 -17.46 -0.94 2.27
N GLY A 80 -16.23 -0.47 2.14
CA GLY A 80 -15.88 0.79 1.49
C GLY A 80 -16.19 2.02 2.34
N VAL A 81 -16.28 1.87 3.67
CA VAL A 81 -16.48 2.99 4.60
C VAL A 81 -15.12 3.46 5.09
N VAL A 82 -14.88 4.78 5.00
CA VAL A 82 -13.66 5.41 5.52
C VAL A 82 -13.57 5.23 7.03
N LYS A 83 -12.40 4.76 7.49
CA LYS A 83 -12.06 4.52 8.90
C LYS A 83 -10.78 5.25 9.29
N PRO A 84 -10.61 5.54 10.60
CA PRO A 84 -9.34 5.99 11.14
C PRO A 84 -8.22 4.96 10.88
N CYS A 85 -7.04 5.47 10.44
CA CYS A 85 -5.80 4.72 10.35
C CYS A 85 -4.71 5.48 11.13
N LEU A 86 -3.78 6.18 10.47
CA LEU A 86 -2.83 7.06 11.18
C LEU A 86 -3.52 8.29 11.77
N ALA A 87 -4.61 8.78 11.20
CA ALA A 87 -5.44 9.78 11.82
C ALA A 87 -6.45 9.14 12.78
N THR A 88 -6.45 9.54 14.05
CA THR A 88 -7.42 9.09 15.05
C THR A 88 -8.76 9.82 14.96
N GLU A 89 -8.72 11.08 14.55
CA GLU A 89 -9.87 11.95 14.34
C GLU A 89 -9.56 13.05 13.32
N TRP A 90 -10.59 13.60 12.72
CA TRP A 90 -10.49 14.74 11.81
C TRP A 90 -11.71 15.63 11.86
N SER A 91 -11.53 16.86 11.39
CA SER A 91 -12.60 17.82 11.22
C SER A 91 -12.39 18.66 9.97
N ALA A 92 -13.48 19.15 9.39
CA ALA A 92 -13.46 20.12 8.32
C ALA A 92 -14.14 21.43 8.80
N ASN A 93 -13.76 22.56 8.18
CA ASN A 93 -14.51 23.81 8.34
C ASN A 93 -15.84 23.73 7.57
N GLU A 94 -16.70 24.75 7.71
CA GLU A 94 -18.06 24.75 7.18
C GLU A 94 -18.15 24.52 5.66
N ASP A 95 -17.16 25.02 4.91
CA ASP A 95 -17.12 24.92 3.44
C ASP A 95 -16.25 23.78 2.92
N ASN A 96 -15.70 22.93 3.81
CA ASN A 96 -14.82 21.81 3.45
C ASN A 96 -13.56 22.23 2.66
N THR A 97 -13.03 23.43 2.93
CA THR A 97 -11.76 23.90 2.35
C THR A 97 -10.58 23.72 3.29
N VAL A 98 -10.81 23.56 4.60
CA VAL A 98 -9.75 23.32 5.60
C VAL A 98 -10.05 22.05 6.37
N TRP A 99 -9.13 21.11 6.34
CA TRP A 99 -9.21 19.83 7.02
C TRP A 99 -8.08 19.71 8.03
N THR A 100 -8.41 19.29 9.25
CA THR A 100 -7.45 19.09 10.34
C THR A 100 -7.55 17.67 10.84
N PHE A 101 -6.39 17.01 10.99
CA PHE A 101 -6.24 15.60 11.38
C PHE A 101 -5.39 15.51 12.64
N LYS A 102 -5.79 14.65 13.57
CA LYS A 102 -4.96 14.23 14.70
C LYS A 102 -4.27 12.94 14.38
N ILE A 103 -2.95 12.97 14.36
CA ILE A 103 -2.10 11.80 14.05
C ILE A 103 -1.97 10.93 15.31
N ARG A 104 -2.04 9.63 15.13
CA ARG A 104 -1.83 8.63 16.17
C ARG A 104 -0.42 8.74 16.73
N GLU A 105 -0.32 8.93 18.05
CA GLU A 105 0.96 8.95 18.74
C GLU A 105 1.54 7.55 18.90
N GLY A 106 2.87 7.43 18.88
CA GLY A 106 3.59 6.18 19.14
C GLY A 106 3.72 5.23 17.95
N VAL A 107 3.15 5.56 16.78
CA VAL A 107 3.39 4.82 15.54
C VAL A 107 4.83 5.01 15.11
N LYS A 108 5.50 3.92 14.71
CA LYS A 108 6.91 3.92 14.34
C LYS A 108 7.12 3.75 12.86
N TRP A 109 8.07 4.50 12.32
CA TRP A 109 8.79 4.10 11.15
C TRP A 109 9.80 3.03 11.52
N VAL A 110 9.81 1.91 10.80
CA VAL A 110 10.78 0.83 10.99
C VAL A 110 11.57 0.57 9.70
N THR A 111 12.78 0.07 9.85
CA THR A 111 13.59 -0.43 8.75
C THR A 111 13.08 -1.80 8.27
N LYS A 112 13.62 -2.31 7.15
CA LYS A 112 13.36 -3.68 6.68
C LYS A 112 13.64 -4.74 7.75
N ASP A 113 14.64 -4.53 8.60
CA ASP A 113 15.02 -5.45 9.67
C ASP A 113 14.15 -5.33 10.93
N GLY A 114 13.14 -4.44 10.91
CA GLY A 114 12.22 -4.20 12.03
C GLY A 114 12.75 -3.28 13.13
N ASP A 115 13.90 -2.63 12.90
CA ASP A 115 14.45 -1.65 13.82
C ASP A 115 13.66 -0.34 13.77
N GLU A 116 13.35 0.23 14.95
CA GLU A 116 12.70 1.53 15.04
C GLU A 116 13.63 2.63 14.55
N TYR A 117 13.16 3.42 13.57
CA TYR A 117 13.90 4.55 13.02
C TYR A 117 13.45 5.88 13.62
N ALA A 118 12.14 6.16 13.61
CA ALA A 118 11.53 7.40 14.12
C ALA A 118 10.06 7.20 14.47
N ASP A 119 9.45 8.20 15.14
CA ASP A 119 7.99 8.30 15.24
C ASP A 119 7.41 8.76 13.89
N VAL A 120 6.18 8.33 13.58
CA VAL A 120 5.38 8.94 12.51
C VAL A 120 4.78 10.25 13.02
N GLU A 121 4.99 11.33 12.27
CA GLU A 121 4.61 12.68 12.67
C GLU A 121 3.83 13.42 11.57
N ALA A 122 3.16 14.51 11.91
CA ALA A 122 2.46 15.35 10.94
C ALA A 122 3.39 15.91 9.85
N GLN A 123 4.67 16.12 10.18
CA GLN A 123 5.68 16.61 9.24
C GLN A 123 5.93 15.62 8.10
N ASP A 124 5.79 14.30 8.33
CA ASP A 124 6.01 13.28 7.31
C ASP A 124 5.04 13.41 6.12
N PHE A 125 3.82 13.89 6.36
CA PHE A 125 2.85 14.19 5.30
C PHE A 125 3.17 15.50 4.56
N VAL A 126 3.77 16.46 5.24
CA VAL A 126 4.24 17.71 4.63
C VAL A 126 5.43 17.44 3.71
N ASP A 127 6.38 16.64 4.18
CA ASP A 127 7.59 16.29 3.43
C ASP A 127 7.25 15.42 2.20
N SER A 128 6.32 14.49 2.36
CA SER A 128 5.77 13.70 1.25
C SER A 128 5.17 14.61 0.17
N LEU A 129 4.27 15.49 0.54
CA LEU A 129 3.60 16.36 -0.44
C LEU A 129 4.59 17.34 -1.10
N LYS A 130 5.62 17.78 -0.35
CA LYS A 130 6.71 18.58 -0.91
C LYS A 130 7.50 17.82 -1.97
N TYR A 131 7.75 16.52 -1.74
CA TYR A 131 8.41 15.66 -2.72
C TYR A 131 7.53 15.48 -3.96
N VAL A 132 6.27 15.11 -3.79
CA VAL A 132 5.30 14.86 -4.87
C VAL A 132 5.11 16.09 -5.75
N LEU A 133 4.96 17.27 -5.15
CA LEU A 133 4.72 18.53 -5.86
C LEU A 133 6.00 19.17 -6.43
N ASN A 134 7.18 18.65 -6.13
CA ASN A 134 8.40 19.11 -6.79
C ASN A 134 8.50 18.47 -8.18
N ASN A 135 8.29 19.24 -9.24
CA ASN A 135 8.29 18.76 -10.61
C ASN A 135 9.58 18.08 -11.07
N LYS A 136 10.71 18.32 -10.39
CA LYS A 136 11.98 17.65 -10.67
C LYS A 136 11.98 16.18 -10.27
N ASN A 137 11.09 15.77 -9.36
CA ASN A 137 10.95 14.39 -8.92
C ASN A 137 10.10 13.55 -9.88
N GLU A 138 9.41 14.21 -10.84
CA GLU A 138 8.61 13.55 -11.87
C GLU A 138 7.59 12.54 -11.29
N SER A 139 6.91 12.95 -10.18
CA SER A 139 5.83 12.12 -9.62
C SER A 139 4.66 12.03 -10.60
N GLU A 140 4.31 10.82 -10.98
CA GLU A 140 3.23 10.53 -11.94
C GLU A 140 1.83 10.82 -11.38
N THR A 141 1.74 11.06 -10.06
CA THR A 141 0.49 11.38 -9.35
C THR A 141 0.45 12.82 -8.85
N ALA A 142 1.42 13.65 -9.25
CA ALA A 142 1.54 15.04 -8.80
C ALA A 142 0.32 15.90 -9.16
N ASP A 143 -0.29 15.67 -10.31
CA ASP A 143 -1.46 16.40 -10.80
C ASP A 143 -2.68 16.24 -9.89
N ILE A 144 -2.84 15.06 -9.27
CA ILE A 144 -3.92 14.77 -8.32
C ILE A 144 -3.78 15.65 -7.08
N ALA A 145 -2.58 15.70 -6.49
CA ALA A 145 -2.30 16.53 -5.32
C ALA A 145 -2.30 18.03 -5.68
N ALA A 146 -1.68 18.39 -6.80
CA ALA A 146 -1.59 19.77 -7.28
C ALA A 146 -2.97 20.39 -7.53
N GLY A 147 -3.90 19.63 -8.10
CA GLY A 147 -5.23 20.11 -8.45
C GLY A 147 -6.18 20.32 -7.25
N ILE A 148 -5.90 19.71 -6.10
CA ILE A 148 -6.77 19.81 -4.91
C ILE A 148 -6.20 20.69 -3.80
N ILE A 149 -4.87 20.67 -3.58
CA ILE A 149 -4.21 21.40 -2.51
C ILE A 149 -4.03 22.87 -2.92
N LYS A 150 -4.37 23.80 -2.03
CA LYS A 150 -4.17 25.23 -2.27
C LYS A 150 -2.74 25.54 -2.70
N ASN A 151 -2.59 26.30 -3.78
CA ASN A 151 -1.30 26.63 -4.39
C ASN A 151 -0.47 25.43 -4.87
N GLY A 152 -1.02 24.21 -4.88
CA GLY A 152 -0.29 23.02 -5.32
C GLY A 152 0.16 23.12 -6.78
N GLU A 153 -0.73 23.53 -7.68
CA GLU A 153 -0.43 23.72 -9.10
C GLU A 153 0.60 24.84 -9.34
N LYS A 154 0.53 25.93 -8.55
CA LYS A 154 1.50 27.04 -8.64
C LYS A 154 2.90 26.61 -8.20
N PHE A 155 2.99 25.79 -7.17
CA PHE A 155 4.28 25.23 -6.73
C PHE A 155 4.82 24.23 -7.76
N TYR A 156 3.98 23.32 -8.24
CA TYR A 156 4.36 22.33 -9.26
C TYR A 156 4.84 22.99 -10.56
N SER A 157 4.18 24.07 -11.00
CA SER A 157 4.57 24.82 -12.21
C SER A 157 5.79 25.73 -11.99
N GLY A 158 6.22 25.97 -10.74
CA GLY A 158 7.30 26.88 -10.40
C GLY A 158 6.88 28.37 -10.35
N GLU A 159 5.58 28.67 -10.40
CA GLU A 159 5.07 30.03 -10.20
C GLU A 159 5.39 30.54 -8.80
N ILE A 160 5.29 29.68 -7.79
CA ILE A 160 5.78 29.92 -6.43
C ILE A 160 6.89 28.92 -6.11
N THR A 161 7.86 29.33 -5.28
CA THR A 161 9.00 28.49 -4.89
C THR A 161 9.07 28.23 -3.39
N ASP A 162 8.34 28.99 -2.58
CA ASP A 162 8.24 28.74 -1.15
C ASP A 162 7.12 27.73 -0.87
N PHE A 163 7.50 26.54 -0.42
CA PHE A 163 6.55 25.46 -0.09
C PHE A 163 5.63 25.83 1.08
N ASN A 164 6.01 26.78 1.94
CA ASN A 164 5.15 27.25 3.04
C ASN A 164 3.86 27.95 2.54
N GLU A 165 3.79 28.33 1.27
CA GLU A 165 2.58 28.89 0.64
C GLU A 165 1.60 27.79 0.18
N VAL A 166 2.05 26.52 0.13
CA VAL A 166 1.23 25.36 -0.24
C VAL A 166 0.31 25.00 0.93
N GLY A 167 -0.90 24.60 0.61
CA GLY A 167 -1.96 24.32 1.58
C GLY A 167 -1.77 23.06 2.42
N VAL A 168 -0.59 22.80 2.95
CA VAL A 168 -0.31 21.72 3.91
C VAL A 168 0.63 22.22 4.99
N LYS A 169 0.38 21.84 6.24
CA LYS A 169 1.29 22.17 7.35
C LYS A 169 1.13 21.21 8.53
N ALA A 170 2.22 20.91 9.19
CA ALA A 170 2.23 20.40 10.55
C ALA A 170 1.96 21.58 11.51
N VAL A 171 0.81 21.57 12.19
CA VAL A 171 0.45 22.59 13.17
C VAL A 171 1.23 22.36 14.45
N ASP A 172 1.39 21.10 14.82
CA ASP A 172 2.26 20.57 15.85
C ASP A 172 2.73 19.18 15.46
N LYS A 173 3.45 18.46 16.33
CA LYS A 173 4.01 17.13 16.07
C LYS A 173 2.96 16.13 15.54
N TYR A 174 1.74 16.20 16.06
CA TYR A 174 0.66 15.25 15.78
C TYR A 174 -0.63 15.91 15.25
N THR A 175 -0.54 17.14 14.76
CA THR A 175 -1.67 17.83 14.13
C THR A 175 -1.30 18.28 12.73
N LEU A 176 -1.92 17.64 11.74
CA LEU A 176 -1.77 17.97 10.33
C LEU A 176 -2.97 18.81 9.85
N GLN A 177 -2.72 19.82 9.04
CA GLN A 177 -3.77 20.61 8.42
C GLN A 177 -3.55 20.72 6.91
N TYR A 178 -4.61 20.42 6.14
CA TYR A 178 -4.71 20.71 4.72
C TYR A 178 -5.63 21.91 4.47
N THR A 179 -5.23 22.76 3.53
CA THR A 179 -6.07 23.80 2.95
C THR A 179 -6.23 23.49 1.46
N LEU A 180 -7.46 23.40 0.99
CA LEU A 180 -7.80 23.02 -0.37
C LEU A 180 -8.04 24.26 -1.24
N GLU A 181 -7.85 24.13 -2.54
CA GLU A 181 -8.11 25.20 -3.51
C GLU A 181 -9.62 25.51 -3.63
N LYS A 182 -10.46 24.49 -3.44
CA LYS A 182 -11.92 24.55 -3.53
C LYS A 182 -12.58 23.62 -2.51
N PRO A 183 -13.86 23.85 -2.17
CA PRO A 183 -14.63 22.95 -1.34
C PRO A 183 -14.59 21.50 -1.86
N ALA A 184 -14.14 20.55 -1.03
CA ALA A 184 -14.06 19.13 -1.39
C ALA A 184 -14.55 18.23 -0.25
N PRO A 185 -15.87 17.99 -0.13
CA PRO A 185 -16.40 17.08 0.89
C PRO A 185 -15.95 15.63 0.71
N TYR A 186 -15.41 15.28 -0.45
CA TYR A 186 -14.86 13.96 -0.80
C TYR A 186 -13.36 13.82 -0.49
N PHE A 187 -12.72 14.83 0.10
CA PHE A 187 -11.25 14.85 0.31
C PHE A 187 -10.74 13.63 1.08
N LEU A 188 -11.50 13.13 2.07
CA LEU A 188 -11.11 11.91 2.80
C LEU A 188 -10.86 10.71 1.90
N SER A 189 -11.67 10.54 0.85
CA SER A 189 -11.47 9.44 -0.10
C SER A 189 -10.21 9.58 -0.95
N MET A 190 -9.69 10.77 -1.11
CA MET A 190 -8.45 11.02 -1.84
C MET A 190 -7.22 10.67 -1.00
N LEU A 191 -7.32 10.74 0.32
CA LEU A 191 -6.19 10.52 1.25
C LEU A 191 -5.71 9.06 1.29
N THR A 192 -6.45 8.13 0.70
CA THR A 192 -6.03 6.73 0.51
C THR A 192 -5.17 6.53 -0.74
N TYR A 193 -4.90 7.60 -1.50
CA TYR A 193 -4.11 7.52 -2.72
C TYR A 193 -2.63 7.83 -2.43
N VAL A 194 -1.73 7.17 -3.15
CA VAL A 194 -0.28 7.16 -2.85
C VAL A 194 0.39 8.52 -2.75
N CYS A 195 -0.08 9.54 -3.49
CA CYS A 195 0.45 10.90 -3.40
C CYS A 195 0.18 11.59 -2.04
N PHE A 196 -0.63 10.98 -1.18
CA PHE A 196 -0.90 11.44 0.19
C PHE A 196 -0.32 10.52 1.27
N PHE A 197 0.42 9.48 0.90
CA PHE A 197 1.14 8.61 1.84
C PHE A 197 2.23 9.42 2.56
N PRO A 198 2.47 9.19 3.84
CA PRO A 198 3.55 9.88 4.55
C PRO A 198 4.93 9.36 4.12
N VAL A 199 5.96 10.15 4.31
CA VAL A 199 7.35 9.73 4.20
C VAL A 199 8.18 10.40 5.29
N ASN A 200 9.10 9.66 5.91
CA ASN A 200 10.04 10.31 6.81
C ASN A 200 11.03 11.16 6.01
N GLY A 201 10.92 12.48 6.14
CA GLY A 201 11.65 13.45 5.32
C GLY A 201 13.17 13.32 5.50
N LYS A 202 13.64 13.00 6.73
CA LYS A 202 15.07 12.79 7.00
C LYS A 202 15.61 11.56 6.27
N PHE A 203 14.87 10.44 6.33
CA PHE A 203 15.25 9.23 5.60
C PHE A 203 15.26 9.44 4.09
N LEU A 204 14.24 10.14 3.58
CA LEU A 204 14.15 10.51 2.17
C LEU A 204 15.36 11.33 1.71
N GLU A 205 15.79 12.30 2.52
CA GLU A 205 16.99 13.11 2.26
C GLU A 205 18.28 12.27 2.33
N GLU A 206 18.40 11.38 3.33
CA GLU A 206 19.54 10.48 3.49
C GLU A 206 19.70 9.52 2.30
N LYS A 207 18.59 9.01 1.76
CA LYS A 207 18.61 8.07 0.64
C LYS A 207 18.71 8.75 -0.73
N GLY A 208 18.17 9.95 -0.87
CA GLY A 208 18.19 10.69 -2.14
C GLY A 208 17.69 9.85 -3.31
N ASP A 209 18.51 9.68 -4.34
CA ASP A 209 18.15 8.91 -5.56
C ASP A 209 17.98 7.39 -5.30
N GLU A 210 18.46 6.88 -4.17
CA GLU A 210 18.30 5.47 -3.79
C GLU A 210 16.92 5.19 -3.16
N PHE A 211 16.17 6.23 -2.76
CA PHE A 211 14.85 6.03 -2.14
C PHE A 211 13.92 5.21 -3.06
N GLY A 212 13.43 4.09 -2.53
CA GLY A 212 12.51 3.20 -3.24
C GLY A 212 13.13 2.30 -4.30
N THR A 213 14.47 2.19 -4.39
CA THR A 213 15.14 1.26 -5.31
C THR A 213 15.13 -0.18 -4.80
N ASP A 214 15.18 -0.34 -3.49
CA ASP A 214 15.21 -1.62 -2.78
C ASP A 214 14.43 -1.55 -1.47
N PRO A 215 14.03 -2.71 -0.88
CA PRO A 215 13.38 -2.77 0.43
C PRO A 215 14.15 -2.11 1.58
N GLU A 216 15.48 -2.01 1.48
CA GLU A 216 16.34 -1.33 2.47
C GLU A 216 16.35 0.21 2.31
N ASN A 217 15.79 0.67 1.20
CA ASN A 217 15.72 2.09 0.84
C ASN A 217 14.32 2.69 0.97
N ILE A 218 13.47 2.05 1.76
CA ILE A 218 12.20 2.59 2.26
C ILE A 218 12.08 2.33 3.76
N LEU A 219 11.18 3.07 4.40
CA LEU A 219 10.73 2.77 5.76
C LEU A 219 9.30 2.27 5.73
N TYR A 220 8.93 1.53 6.76
CA TYR A 220 7.65 0.86 6.92
C TYR A 220 6.95 1.37 8.18
N ASN A 221 5.64 1.57 8.11
CA ASN A 221 4.79 1.86 9.26
C ASN A 221 3.46 1.09 9.23
N GLY A 222 3.24 0.32 8.15
CA GLY A 222 2.08 -0.55 7.98
C GLY A 222 2.27 -1.94 8.58
N GLY A 223 1.31 -2.84 8.33
CA GLY A 223 1.26 -4.17 8.94
C GLY A 223 2.35 -5.14 8.51
N TYR A 224 3.05 -4.85 7.40
CA TYR A 224 4.06 -5.76 6.83
C TYR A 224 5.32 -5.05 6.41
N VAL A 225 6.43 -5.81 6.40
CA VAL A 225 7.71 -5.42 5.82
C VAL A 225 8.12 -6.45 4.76
N PHE A 226 8.96 -6.06 3.80
CA PHE A 226 9.56 -7.02 2.89
C PHE A 226 10.65 -7.83 3.62
N ASP A 227 10.50 -9.15 3.60
CA ASP A 227 11.58 -10.09 3.93
C ASP A 227 12.41 -10.37 2.69
N THR A 228 11.75 -10.82 1.62
CA THR A 228 12.40 -11.17 0.36
C THR A 228 11.79 -10.35 -0.78
N PHE A 229 12.65 -9.79 -1.61
CA PHE A 229 12.27 -9.10 -2.84
C PHE A 229 13.21 -9.54 -3.96
N GLU A 230 12.82 -10.61 -4.68
CA GLU A 230 13.58 -11.15 -5.80
C GLU A 230 12.79 -10.97 -7.10
N PRO A 231 13.19 -10.02 -7.96
CA PRO A 231 12.51 -9.78 -9.24
C PRO A 231 12.36 -11.06 -10.07
N GLN A 232 11.20 -11.25 -10.67
CA GLN A 232 10.82 -12.42 -11.49
C GLN A 232 10.80 -13.77 -10.73
N SER A 233 10.91 -13.77 -9.42
CA SER A 233 10.94 -14.97 -8.58
C SER A 233 9.91 -14.89 -7.47
N SER A 234 10.18 -14.13 -6.41
CA SER A 234 9.34 -14.14 -5.22
C SER A 234 9.35 -12.81 -4.48
N ARG A 235 8.25 -12.53 -3.81
CA ARG A 235 8.07 -11.43 -2.86
C ARG A 235 7.50 -12.02 -1.59
N VAL A 236 8.20 -11.86 -0.50
CA VAL A 236 7.77 -12.34 0.81
C VAL A 236 7.59 -11.13 1.71
N TYR A 237 6.43 -11.06 2.32
CA TYR A 237 6.10 -10.07 3.33
C TYR A 237 6.01 -10.79 4.67
N VAL A 238 6.58 -10.19 5.70
CA VAL A 238 6.45 -10.66 7.08
C VAL A 238 5.75 -9.60 7.92
N ALA A 239 5.08 -10.04 8.97
CA ALA A 239 4.39 -9.12 9.86
C ALA A 239 5.37 -8.12 10.49
N ASN A 240 4.95 -6.87 10.59
CA ASN A 240 5.67 -5.84 11.31
C ASN A 240 5.34 -5.94 12.81
N ASP A 241 6.28 -6.43 13.59
CA ASP A 241 6.11 -6.60 15.06
C ASP A 241 5.87 -5.28 15.80
N LYS A 242 6.16 -4.15 15.17
CA LYS A 242 5.96 -2.79 15.69
C LYS A 242 4.68 -2.15 15.18
N TYR A 243 3.88 -2.88 14.42
CA TYR A 243 2.62 -2.36 13.89
C TYR A 243 1.68 -1.96 15.01
N TRP A 244 1.12 -0.76 14.91
CA TRP A 244 0.27 -0.18 15.95
C TRP A 244 -1.05 -0.92 16.14
N ASP A 245 -1.56 -1.62 15.08
CA ASP A 245 -2.84 -2.34 15.08
C ASP A 245 -2.67 -3.87 14.99
N LYS A 246 -1.52 -4.40 15.43
CA LYS A 246 -1.17 -5.82 15.31
C LYS A 246 -2.10 -6.81 16.02
N ASP A 247 -2.91 -6.31 16.95
CA ASP A 247 -3.80 -7.15 17.76
C ASP A 247 -5.23 -7.23 17.19
N ASN A 248 -5.52 -6.61 16.00
CA ASN A 248 -6.85 -6.56 15.36
C ASN A 248 -6.92 -7.26 14.00
#